data_67564bb23d89f65fbfcff1f2880537eb
#
_entry.id   67564bb23d89f65fbfcff1f2880537eb
#
_cell.length_a   1.000
_cell.length_b   1.000
_cell.length_c   1.000
_cell.angle_alpha   90.00
_cell.angle_beta   90.00
_cell.angle_gamma   90.00
#
_symmetry.space_group_name_H-M   'P 1'
#
loop_
_entity.id
_entity.type
_entity.pdbx_description
1 polymer ?
#
loop_
_entity_poly.entity_id
_entity_poly.type
_entity_poly.pdbx_seq_one_letter_code
_entity_poly.pdbx_strand_id
1 'polypeptide(L)'
;MLSIKDNVIYLIDNVTSVFQMEEPDIYKIRMHLQSLTRDDIYEDKVIPVFTENGDVKKVVINDFDPAIYAFWYCLLNNTEQLCEFISTVPLTVEEWDTQHNIYINQGNHTRLELAQATLFLNRTNVSGVITGGMIGKRDQSGNYKLDARFNRTELVRKVRTIAALSDRIDLYNLDAIDFLQYELRHYYKAFINFDPPYVIKGGKLYKNAFTVEDHRILRDCIARCHRKWIVTYDVCDLVSELYAKFRKSTLDIYYSANNVRTAKEYIFFSDNLVLPDNINLTEH
;
A
#
# COMPACT_ATOMS: atom_id res chain seq x y z
N MET A 1 -3.82 -5.81 0.14
CA MET A 1 -3.91 -4.73 1.13
C MET A 1 -3.76 -5.35 2.50
N LEU A 2 -2.60 -5.30 3.10
CA LEU A 2 -2.57 -5.26 4.54
C LEU A 2 -3.18 -3.91 4.89
N SER A 3 -4.49 -3.87 5.08
CA SER A 3 -5.20 -2.71 5.55
C SER A 3 -4.77 -2.45 6.98
N ILE A 4 -3.63 -1.82 7.10
CA ILE A 4 -3.24 -1.20 8.34
C ILE A 4 -4.04 0.09 8.38
N LYS A 5 -5.26 -0.02 8.88
CA LYS A 5 -6.13 1.12 9.09
C LYS A 5 -5.51 2.08 10.09
N ASP A 6 -5.53 3.30 9.69
CA ASP A 6 -5.55 4.52 10.44
C ASP A 6 -4.26 5.16 10.92
N ASN A 7 -3.05 4.85 10.44
CA ASN A 7 -1.91 5.78 10.63
C ASN A 7 -0.56 5.37 10.02
N VAL A 8 -0.46 4.25 9.39
CA VAL A 8 0.62 4.06 8.43
C VAL A 8 0.23 4.87 7.19
N ILE A 9 1.19 5.46 6.51
CA ILE A 9 0.96 6.11 5.22
C ILE A 9 0.35 5.06 4.30
N TYR A 10 -0.98 5.11 4.12
CA TYR A 10 -1.71 4.26 3.18
C TYR A 10 -1.39 4.75 1.77
N LEU A 11 -0.26 4.35 1.29
CA LEU A 11 0.16 4.62 -0.08
C LEU A 11 0.30 3.31 -0.85
N ILE A 12 -0.34 2.25 -0.36
CA ILE A 12 -0.17 0.91 -0.90
C ILE A 12 -1.50 0.37 -1.41
N ASP A 13 -2.16 1.12 -2.26
CA ASP A 13 -3.15 0.54 -3.16
C ASP A 13 -2.42 0.30 -4.50
N ASN A 14 -2.27 -0.96 -4.90
CA ASN A 14 -1.59 -1.45 -6.10
C ASN A 14 -0.07 -1.67 -6.02
N VAL A 15 0.50 -1.76 -4.84
CA VAL A 15 1.94 -2.05 -4.70
C VAL A 15 2.19 -3.55 -4.71
N THR A 16 3.10 -3.98 -5.57
CA THR A 16 3.76 -5.27 -5.42
C THR A 16 4.96 -5.08 -4.49
N SER A 17 4.87 -5.60 -3.28
CA SER A 17 5.98 -5.55 -2.32
C SER A 17 6.73 -6.86 -2.31
N VAL A 18 8.05 -6.78 -2.40
CA VAL A 18 8.93 -7.96 -2.35
C VAL A 18 9.83 -7.82 -1.12
N PHE A 19 9.82 -8.84 -0.27
CA PHE A 19 10.63 -8.91 0.91
C PHE A 19 11.75 -9.93 0.70
N GLN A 20 12.98 -9.47 0.65
CA GLN A 20 14.13 -10.35 0.57
C GLN A 20 14.54 -10.82 1.96
N MET A 21 14.41 -12.11 2.19
CA MET A 21 14.66 -12.77 3.48
C MET A 21 15.66 -13.90 3.31
N GLU A 22 16.40 -14.24 4.37
CA GLU A 22 17.25 -15.44 4.34
C GLU A 22 16.43 -16.71 4.28
N GLU A 23 15.43 -16.79 5.15
CA GLU A 23 14.39 -17.82 5.12
C GLU A 23 13.03 -17.14 5.24
N PRO A 24 12.25 -17.05 4.15
CA PRO A 24 10.94 -16.42 4.19
C PRO A 24 10.01 -17.17 5.14
N ASP A 25 9.82 -16.61 6.32
CA ASP A 25 8.93 -17.12 7.35
C ASP A 25 7.71 -16.21 7.47
N ILE A 26 6.66 -16.58 6.73
CA ILE A 26 5.39 -15.85 6.75
C ILE A 26 4.71 -15.90 8.11
N TYR A 27 4.97 -16.94 8.89
CA TYR A 27 4.41 -16.99 10.23
C TYR A 27 4.89 -15.80 11.06
N LYS A 28 6.17 -15.48 11.01
CA LYS A 28 6.72 -14.31 11.68
C LYS A 28 6.17 -13.02 11.10
N ILE A 29 6.16 -12.89 9.78
CA ILE A 29 5.60 -11.71 9.10
C ILE A 29 4.13 -11.52 9.49
N ARG A 30 3.33 -12.58 9.40
CA ARG A 30 1.90 -12.51 9.68
C ARG A 30 1.60 -12.35 11.17
N MET A 31 2.25 -13.09 12.05
CA MET A 31 2.09 -12.94 13.51
C MET A 31 2.44 -11.53 13.92
N HIS A 32 3.47 -10.97 13.31
CA HIS A 32 3.85 -9.60 13.57
C HIS A 32 2.79 -8.63 13.08
N LEU A 33 2.30 -8.80 11.86
CA LEU A 33 1.22 -7.99 11.29
C LEU A 33 -0.13 -8.18 12.01
N GLN A 34 -0.41 -9.37 12.55
CA GLN A 34 -1.63 -9.66 13.32
C GLN A 34 -1.51 -9.28 14.80
N SER A 35 -0.30 -9.34 15.37
CA SER A 35 -0.03 -8.92 16.74
C SER A 35 0.09 -7.41 16.89
N LEU A 36 0.20 -6.68 15.77
CA LEU A 36 0.16 -5.23 15.79
C LEU A 36 -1.22 -4.78 16.29
N THR A 37 -1.25 -4.33 17.52
CA THR A 37 -2.43 -3.67 18.06
C THR A 37 -2.68 -2.36 17.33
N ARG A 38 -3.83 -1.76 17.53
CA ARG A 38 -4.11 -0.42 16.99
C ARG A 38 -3.00 0.58 17.38
N ASP A 39 -2.47 0.45 18.58
CA ASP A 39 -1.41 1.30 19.12
C ASP A 39 -0.04 1.01 18.49
N ASP A 40 0.28 -0.27 18.22
CA ASP A 40 1.52 -0.66 17.51
C ASP A 40 1.54 -0.17 16.07
N ILE A 41 0.38 -0.11 15.42
CA ILE A 41 0.22 0.48 14.09
C ILE A 41 0.42 1.99 14.15
N TYR A 42 -0.01 2.64 15.24
CA TYR A 42 0.24 4.06 15.50
C TYR A 42 1.73 4.38 15.72
N GLU A 43 2.52 3.43 16.17
CA GLU A 43 3.94 3.61 16.52
C GLU A 43 4.91 3.27 15.38
N ASP A 44 4.44 3.01 14.14
CA ASP A 44 5.25 2.72 12.93
C ASP A 44 6.21 1.55 13.03
N LYS A 45 5.84 0.53 13.77
CA LYS A 45 6.71 -0.63 14.00
C LYS A 45 6.80 -1.60 12.82
N VAL A 46 6.06 -1.38 11.73
CA VAL A 46 5.96 -2.37 10.64
C VAL A 46 7.25 -2.46 9.82
N ILE A 47 7.67 -1.37 9.20
CA ILE A 47 8.91 -1.39 8.40
C ILE A 47 10.15 -1.54 9.27
N PRO A 48 10.33 -0.80 10.38
CA PRO A 48 11.44 -0.99 11.30
C PRO A 48 11.57 -2.42 11.81
N VAL A 49 10.47 -3.06 12.19
CA VAL A 49 10.51 -4.42 12.73
C VAL A 49 11.06 -5.42 11.72
N PHE A 50 10.60 -5.39 10.47
CA PHE A 50 11.14 -6.29 9.45
C PHE A 50 12.61 -6.05 9.16
N THR A 51 13.08 -4.82 9.31
CA THR A 51 14.44 -4.45 8.97
C THR A 51 15.39 -4.40 10.16
N GLU A 52 14.96 -3.95 11.32
CA GLU A 52 15.80 -3.82 12.52
C GLU A 52 16.10 -5.17 13.17
N ASN A 53 15.13 -6.10 13.18
CA ASN A 53 15.32 -7.44 13.72
C ASN A 53 16.12 -8.39 12.80
N GLY A 54 16.51 -7.91 11.59
CA GLY A 54 17.28 -8.71 10.64
C GLY A 54 16.48 -9.76 9.87
N ASP A 55 15.18 -9.88 10.13
CA ASP A 55 14.30 -10.85 9.45
C ASP A 55 14.15 -10.53 7.96
N VAL A 56 14.14 -9.25 7.60
CA VAL A 56 14.08 -8.77 6.22
C VAL A 56 15.33 -7.95 5.91
N LYS A 57 16.10 -8.38 4.91
CA LYS A 57 17.31 -7.65 4.47
C LYS A 57 16.98 -6.45 3.60
N LYS A 58 15.97 -6.58 2.75
CA LYS A 58 15.59 -5.58 1.77
C LYS A 58 14.08 -5.60 1.54
N VAL A 59 13.51 -4.43 1.40
CA VAL A 59 12.13 -4.22 0.95
C VAL A 59 12.18 -3.68 -0.47
N VAL A 60 11.38 -4.25 -1.35
CA VAL A 60 11.24 -3.77 -2.72
C VAL A 60 9.81 -3.29 -2.90
N ILE A 61 9.66 -2.06 -3.35
CA ILE A 61 8.37 -1.42 -3.60
C ILE A 61 8.27 -1.15 -5.10
N ASN A 62 7.22 -1.64 -5.72
CA ASN A 62 6.90 -1.29 -7.10
C ASN A 62 5.48 -0.73 -7.16
N ASP A 63 5.34 0.48 -7.66
CA ASP A 63 4.04 1.11 -7.88
C ASP A 63 3.99 1.76 -9.26
N PHE A 64 2.93 1.46 -10.02
CA PHE A 64 2.76 2.01 -11.36
C PHE A 64 2.27 3.47 -11.34
N ASP A 65 1.60 3.92 -10.27
CA ASP A 65 1.11 5.30 -10.18
C ASP A 65 2.30 6.27 -9.97
N PRO A 66 2.52 7.22 -10.90
CA PRO A 66 3.60 8.19 -10.79
C PRO A 66 3.54 9.04 -9.52
N ALA A 67 2.34 9.29 -9.00
CA ALA A 67 2.17 10.09 -7.79
C ALA A 67 2.63 9.32 -6.53
N ILE A 68 2.28 8.04 -6.44
CA ILE A 68 2.74 7.15 -5.37
C ILE A 68 4.26 6.95 -5.47
N TYR A 69 4.77 6.68 -6.67
CA TYR A 69 6.20 6.60 -6.89
C TYR A 69 6.93 7.90 -6.50
N ALA A 70 6.39 9.06 -6.88
CA ALA A 70 6.98 10.35 -6.54
C ALA A 70 7.08 10.54 -5.03
N PHE A 71 6.02 10.16 -4.30
CA PHE A 71 6.03 10.23 -2.84
C PHE A 71 7.14 9.35 -2.24
N TRP A 72 7.21 8.07 -2.60
CA TRP A 72 8.25 7.16 -2.10
C TRP A 72 9.65 7.64 -2.48
N TYR A 73 9.82 8.09 -3.73
CA TYR A 73 11.10 8.61 -4.19
C TYR A 73 11.56 9.81 -3.36
N CYS A 74 10.67 10.78 -3.13
CA CYS A 74 11.01 11.98 -2.37
C CYS A 74 11.16 11.69 -0.87
N LEU A 75 10.42 10.73 -0.33
CA LEU A 75 10.62 10.26 1.03
C LEU A 75 12.05 9.73 1.23
N LEU A 76 12.58 8.98 0.27
CA LEU A 76 13.90 8.37 0.34
C LEU A 76 15.05 9.32 -0.06
N ASN A 77 14.80 10.27 -0.96
CA ASN A 77 15.85 11.09 -1.58
C ASN A 77 15.74 12.61 -1.29
N ASN A 78 14.57 13.09 -0.93
CA ASN A 78 14.26 14.49 -0.64
C ASN A 78 13.61 14.65 0.74
N THR A 79 14.04 13.85 1.70
CA THR A 79 13.44 13.68 3.02
C THR A 79 13.20 15.00 3.74
N GLU A 80 14.20 15.88 3.81
CA GLU A 80 14.07 17.13 4.56
C GLU A 80 13.14 18.13 3.89
N GLN A 81 13.11 18.21 2.54
CA GLN A 81 12.14 19.06 1.84
C GLN A 81 10.70 18.57 2.07
N LEU A 82 10.50 17.25 2.15
CA LEU A 82 9.20 16.67 2.46
C LEU A 82 8.80 16.95 3.93
N CYS A 83 9.75 16.85 4.86
CA CYS A 83 9.56 17.18 6.27
C CYS A 83 9.25 18.67 6.48
N GLU A 84 9.93 19.56 5.76
CA GLU A 84 9.66 21.00 5.78
C GLU A 84 8.25 21.29 5.29
N PHE A 85 7.86 20.71 4.15
CA PHE A 85 6.48 20.84 3.66
C PHE A 85 5.46 20.38 4.68
N ILE A 86 5.62 19.18 5.26
CA ILE A 86 4.71 18.66 6.30
C ILE A 86 4.59 19.66 7.48
N SER A 87 5.71 20.27 7.86
CA SER A 87 5.76 21.18 9.01
C SER A 87 5.08 22.52 8.76
N THR A 88 5.09 23.01 7.52
CA THR A 88 4.72 24.39 7.17
C THR A 88 3.45 24.52 6.35
N VAL A 89 3.06 23.48 5.55
CA VAL A 89 1.92 23.57 4.63
C VAL A 89 0.63 24.00 5.35
N PRO A 90 -0.11 25.02 4.86
CA PRO A 90 -1.40 25.40 5.44
C PRO A 90 -2.43 24.26 5.30
N LEU A 91 -3.22 24.01 6.35
CA LEU A 91 -4.33 23.06 6.30
C LEU A 91 -5.64 23.80 6.05
N THR A 92 -5.77 24.35 4.84
CA THR A 92 -6.91 25.15 4.40
C THR A 92 -7.55 24.56 3.14
N VAL A 93 -8.76 25.00 2.82
CA VAL A 93 -9.47 24.56 1.61
C VAL A 93 -8.76 25.06 0.35
N GLU A 94 -8.20 26.26 0.40
CA GLU A 94 -7.43 26.87 -0.70
C GLU A 94 -6.17 26.07 -0.99
N GLU A 95 -5.47 25.64 0.06
CA GLU A 95 -4.30 24.77 -0.11
C GLU A 95 -4.69 23.39 -0.63
N TRP A 96 -5.83 22.85 -0.17
CA TRP A 96 -6.34 21.59 -0.74
C TRP A 96 -6.62 21.73 -2.24
N ASP A 97 -7.21 22.82 -2.69
CA ASP A 97 -7.43 23.08 -4.11
C ASP A 97 -6.11 23.15 -4.89
N THR A 98 -5.09 23.79 -4.31
CA THR A 98 -3.73 23.86 -4.88
C THR A 98 -3.13 22.47 -5.06
N GLN A 99 -3.11 21.69 -3.99
CA GLN A 99 -2.53 20.33 -4.01
C GLN A 99 -3.32 19.38 -4.89
N HIS A 100 -4.63 19.50 -4.91
CA HIS A 100 -5.48 18.74 -5.82
C HIS A 100 -5.23 19.08 -7.29
N ASN A 101 -5.01 20.36 -7.60
CA ASN A 101 -4.66 20.80 -8.96
C ASN A 101 -3.29 20.25 -9.41
N ILE A 102 -2.30 20.24 -8.52
CA ILE A 102 -0.99 19.62 -8.78
C ILE A 102 -1.16 18.13 -9.10
N TYR A 103 -1.94 17.42 -8.30
CA TYR A 103 -2.19 15.99 -8.50
C TYR A 103 -2.91 15.70 -9.82
N ILE A 104 -3.87 16.52 -10.22
CA ILE A 104 -4.59 16.31 -11.51
C ILE A 104 -3.69 16.62 -12.70
N ASN A 105 -2.83 17.62 -12.60
CA ASN A 105 -1.97 18.10 -13.68
C ASN A 105 -0.51 17.61 -13.54
N GLN A 106 -0.32 16.36 -13.14
CA GLN A 106 0.98 15.75 -12.79
C GLN A 106 2.11 16.06 -13.75
N GLY A 107 1.84 16.05 -15.07
CA GLY A 107 2.85 16.29 -16.12
C GLY A 107 3.44 17.70 -16.14
N ASN A 108 2.82 18.66 -15.44
CA ASN A 108 3.25 20.05 -15.41
C ASN A 108 4.02 20.40 -14.13
N HIS A 109 4.24 19.42 -13.24
CA HIS A 109 4.81 19.64 -11.93
C HIS A 109 6.04 18.78 -11.69
N THR A 110 6.90 19.25 -10.81
CA THR A 110 8.09 18.50 -10.40
C THR A 110 7.70 17.26 -9.57
N ARG A 111 8.61 16.30 -9.50
CA ARG A 111 8.42 15.11 -8.65
C ARG A 111 8.20 15.48 -7.19
N LEU A 112 8.88 16.51 -6.68
CA LEU A 112 8.72 16.95 -5.31
C LEU A 112 7.32 17.56 -5.05
N GLU A 113 6.85 18.43 -5.93
CA GLU A 113 5.48 18.97 -5.85
C GLU A 113 4.43 17.87 -5.89
N LEU A 114 4.62 16.90 -6.79
CA LEU A 114 3.70 15.76 -6.87
C LEU A 114 3.73 14.88 -5.61
N ALA A 115 4.91 14.67 -5.03
CA ALA A 115 5.07 13.94 -3.77
C ALA A 115 4.37 14.66 -2.61
N GLN A 116 4.53 15.97 -2.51
CA GLN A 116 3.88 16.83 -1.52
C GLN A 116 2.36 16.79 -1.65
N ALA A 117 1.86 16.93 -2.88
CA ALA A 117 0.43 16.86 -3.18
C ALA A 117 -0.16 15.48 -2.83
N THR A 118 0.54 14.41 -3.18
CA THR A 118 0.13 13.03 -2.89
C THR A 118 0.01 12.81 -1.38
N LEU A 119 1.03 13.19 -0.62
CA LEU A 119 1.00 13.12 0.84
C LEU A 119 -0.14 13.95 1.43
N PHE A 120 -0.27 15.21 1.00
CA PHE A 120 -1.28 16.13 1.51
C PHE A 120 -2.68 15.58 1.29
N LEU A 121 -3.01 15.18 0.06
CA LEU A 121 -4.33 14.63 -0.28
C LEU A 121 -4.60 13.31 0.45
N ASN A 122 -3.62 12.43 0.55
CA ASN A 122 -3.77 11.21 1.34
C ASN A 122 -4.14 11.50 2.80
N ARG A 123 -3.60 12.56 3.39
CA ARG A 123 -3.84 12.91 4.81
C ARG A 123 -5.08 13.77 5.02
N THR A 124 -5.55 14.49 4.02
CA THR A 124 -6.67 15.43 4.12
C THR A 124 -7.94 14.94 3.44
N ASN A 125 -7.90 13.88 2.67
CA ASN A 125 -9.07 13.28 2.03
C ASN A 125 -9.72 12.19 2.90
N VAL A 126 -11.03 12.01 2.70
CA VAL A 126 -11.82 10.97 3.35
C VAL A 126 -11.21 9.61 3.06
N SER A 127 -10.97 8.82 4.09
CA SER A 127 -10.36 7.49 4.03
C SER A 127 -8.98 7.44 3.37
N GLY A 128 -8.31 8.57 3.14
CA GLY A 128 -7.00 8.64 2.49
C GLY A 128 -7.02 8.39 0.99
N VAL A 129 -8.18 8.36 0.37
CA VAL A 129 -8.32 8.20 -1.08
C VAL A 129 -7.86 9.48 -1.78
N ILE A 130 -6.75 9.43 -2.51
CA ILE A 130 -6.12 10.62 -3.10
C ILE A 130 -7.05 11.31 -4.09
N THR A 131 -7.82 10.55 -4.85
CA THR A 131 -8.84 11.04 -5.78
C THR A 131 -10.17 11.38 -5.11
N GLY A 132 -10.26 11.22 -3.79
CA GLY A 132 -11.46 11.45 -3.00
C GLY A 132 -11.68 12.91 -2.64
N GLY A 133 -12.78 13.17 -1.94
CA GLY A 133 -13.09 14.50 -1.42
C GLY A 133 -12.43 14.77 -0.07
N MET A 134 -12.27 16.05 0.26
CA MET A 134 -11.67 16.49 1.53
C MET A 134 -12.48 16.10 2.76
N ILE A 135 -11.80 15.88 3.86
CA ILE A 135 -12.41 15.69 5.18
C ILE A 135 -13.09 17.01 5.60
N GLY A 136 -14.30 16.90 6.15
CA GLY A 136 -15.02 18.07 6.67
C GLY A 136 -15.84 18.82 5.63
N LYS A 137 -15.83 18.38 4.36
CA LYS A 137 -16.42 19.07 3.21
C LYS A 137 -15.76 20.44 2.94
N ARG A 138 -16.19 21.13 1.89
CA ARG A 138 -15.62 22.45 1.52
C ARG A 138 -15.90 23.55 2.52
N ASP A 139 -17.04 23.51 3.18
CA ASP A 139 -17.46 24.47 4.22
C ASP A 139 -16.91 24.13 5.60
N GLN A 140 -16.16 23.03 5.70
CA GLN A 140 -15.62 22.49 6.94
C GLN A 140 -16.68 22.34 8.04
N SER A 141 -17.93 22.01 7.66
CA SER A 141 -19.06 21.81 8.58
C SER A 141 -19.09 20.41 9.21
N GLY A 142 -18.32 19.46 8.69
CA GLY A 142 -18.26 18.09 9.19
C GLY A 142 -17.72 17.98 10.62
N ASN A 143 -17.98 16.86 11.29
CA ASN A 143 -17.48 16.59 12.66
C ASN A 143 -15.95 16.55 12.71
N TYR A 144 -15.31 16.05 11.66
CA TYR A 144 -13.87 16.05 11.47
C TYR A 144 -13.49 17.12 10.46
N LYS A 145 -12.38 17.80 10.69
CA LYS A 145 -11.86 18.86 9.83
C LYS A 145 -10.68 18.34 8.99
N LEU A 146 -10.19 19.19 8.12
CA LEU A 146 -9.10 18.87 7.19
C LEU A 146 -7.84 18.35 7.91
N ASP A 147 -7.56 18.84 9.10
CA ASP A 147 -6.42 18.49 9.94
C ASP A 147 -6.56 17.18 10.72
N ALA A 148 -7.76 16.57 10.74
CA ALA A 148 -8.08 15.42 11.60
C ALA A 148 -7.09 14.23 11.49
N ARG A 149 -6.39 14.10 10.35
CA ARG A 149 -5.41 13.05 10.10
C ARG A 149 -4.02 13.61 9.79
N PHE A 150 -3.78 14.90 10.02
CA PHE A 150 -2.52 15.56 9.68
C PHE A 150 -1.72 15.91 10.94
N ASN A 151 -1.26 14.91 11.67
CA ASN A 151 -0.35 15.13 12.79
C ASN A 151 1.08 15.38 12.26
N ARG A 152 1.50 16.65 12.23
CA ARG A 152 2.77 17.08 11.64
C ARG A 152 3.98 16.41 12.29
N THR A 153 4.04 16.42 13.61
CA THR A 153 5.16 15.82 14.35
C THR A 153 5.31 14.35 14.06
N GLU A 154 4.20 13.64 14.06
CA GLU A 154 4.18 12.23 13.81
C GLU A 154 4.53 11.90 12.33
N LEU A 155 4.00 12.67 11.38
CA LEU A 155 4.31 12.48 9.96
C LEU A 155 5.80 12.72 9.67
N VAL A 156 6.40 13.78 10.24
CA VAL A 156 7.84 14.05 10.11
C VAL A 156 8.67 12.92 10.71
N ARG A 157 8.30 12.45 11.91
CA ARG A 157 8.97 11.32 12.55
C ARG A 157 8.93 10.09 11.65
N LYS A 158 7.77 9.75 11.10
CA LYS A 158 7.57 8.60 10.20
C LYS A 158 8.42 8.70 8.94
N VAL A 159 8.40 9.84 8.29
CA VAL A 159 9.20 10.09 7.08
C VAL A 159 10.68 9.84 7.37
N ARG A 160 11.21 10.42 8.46
CA ARG A 160 12.62 10.25 8.83
C ARG A 160 12.97 8.82 9.23
N THR A 161 12.06 8.13 9.94
CA THR A 161 12.28 6.73 10.32
C THR A 161 12.41 5.83 9.08
N ILE A 162 11.54 6.01 8.09
CA ILE A 162 11.60 5.23 6.85
C ILE A 162 12.83 5.64 6.02
N ALA A 163 13.12 6.93 5.91
CA ALA A 163 14.27 7.43 5.16
C ALA A 163 15.61 6.93 5.71
N ALA A 164 15.70 6.69 7.02
CA ALA A 164 16.90 6.09 7.63
C ALA A 164 17.18 4.66 7.15
N LEU A 165 16.21 4.02 6.50
CA LEU A 165 16.33 2.67 5.92
C LEU A 165 16.46 2.68 4.39
N SER A 166 16.76 3.84 3.79
CA SER A 166 16.76 4.02 2.33
C SER A 166 17.71 3.07 1.59
N ASP A 167 18.83 2.69 2.17
CA ASP A 167 19.78 1.72 1.63
C ASP A 167 19.22 0.28 1.57
N ARG A 168 18.12 0.03 2.29
CA ARG A 168 17.42 -1.25 2.36
C ARG A 168 16.10 -1.25 1.58
N ILE A 169 15.80 -0.20 0.84
CA ILE A 169 14.55 -0.05 0.07
C ILE A 169 14.91 0.17 -1.39
N ASP A 170 14.53 -0.78 -2.25
CA ASP A 170 14.57 -0.61 -3.70
C ASP A 170 13.20 -0.16 -4.19
N LEU A 171 13.16 0.87 -5.03
CA LEU A 171 11.92 1.48 -5.49
C LEU A 171 11.84 1.45 -7.02
N TYR A 172 10.71 0.96 -7.54
CA TYR A 172 10.42 0.85 -8.96
C TYR A 172 9.10 1.56 -9.32
N ASN A 173 9.02 2.03 -10.56
CA ASN A 173 7.80 2.58 -11.17
C ASN A 173 7.53 1.84 -12.48
N LEU A 174 7.23 0.57 -12.37
CA LEU A 174 7.04 -0.33 -13.51
C LEU A 174 5.63 -0.91 -13.48
N ASP A 175 5.14 -1.29 -14.67
CA ASP A 175 4.00 -2.20 -14.73
C ASP A 175 4.31 -3.49 -13.94
N ALA A 176 3.29 -4.04 -13.29
CA ALA A 176 3.48 -5.21 -12.43
C ALA A 176 4.02 -6.43 -13.21
N ILE A 177 3.61 -6.59 -14.47
CA ILE A 177 4.06 -7.69 -15.32
C ILE A 177 5.52 -7.48 -15.72
N ASP A 178 5.89 -6.27 -16.09
CA ASP A 178 7.28 -5.92 -16.41
C ASP A 178 8.19 -6.11 -15.20
N PHE A 179 7.76 -5.67 -14.03
CA PHE A 179 8.50 -5.90 -12.79
C PHE A 179 8.71 -7.40 -12.53
N LEU A 180 7.68 -8.22 -12.66
CA LEU A 180 7.76 -9.66 -12.45
C LEU A 180 8.70 -10.34 -13.46
N GLN A 181 8.69 -9.90 -14.70
CA GLN A 181 9.48 -10.51 -15.77
C GLN A 181 10.96 -10.12 -15.73
N TYR A 182 11.23 -8.85 -15.41
CA TYR A 182 12.58 -8.31 -15.60
C TYR A 182 13.32 -8.05 -14.29
N GLU A 183 12.64 -7.56 -13.25
CA GLU A 183 13.30 -7.13 -12.01
C GLU A 183 13.27 -8.20 -10.92
N LEU A 184 12.17 -8.95 -10.79
CA LEU A 184 12.00 -9.94 -9.73
C LEU A 184 13.13 -11.00 -9.71
N ARG A 185 13.74 -11.29 -10.85
CA ARG A 185 14.86 -12.24 -10.96
C ARG A 185 16.06 -11.87 -10.08
N HIS A 186 16.24 -10.59 -9.75
CA HIS A 186 17.35 -10.11 -8.93
C HIS A 186 17.13 -10.37 -7.43
N TYR A 187 15.92 -10.76 -7.04
CA TYR A 187 15.54 -11.02 -5.65
C TYR A 187 15.32 -12.50 -5.42
N TYR A 188 16.40 -13.19 -5.09
CA TYR A 188 16.36 -14.62 -4.70
C TYR A 188 15.72 -14.74 -3.34
N LYS A 189 15.24 -15.80 -2.82
CA LYS A 189 14.68 -15.98 -1.47
C LYS A 189 13.70 -14.84 -1.08
N ALA A 190 12.81 -14.49 -1.98
CA ALA A 190 11.85 -13.41 -1.77
C ALA A 190 10.49 -13.96 -1.36
N PHE A 191 9.80 -13.18 -0.52
CA PHE A 191 8.38 -13.27 -0.30
C PHE A 191 7.70 -12.11 -1.01
N ILE A 192 6.61 -12.36 -1.72
CA ILE A 192 5.92 -11.35 -2.54
C ILE A 192 4.49 -11.19 -2.03
N ASN A 193 4.12 -9.96 -1.77
CA ASN A 193 2.73 -9.56 -1.57
C ASN A 193 2.22 -8.89 -2.84
N PHE A 194 1.27 -9.52 -3.52
CA PHE A 194 0.57 -8.94 -4.66
C PHE A 194 -0.73 -8.30 -4.17
N ASP A 195 -0.88 -7.02 -4.42
CA ASP A 195 -2.09 -6.26 -4.13
C ASP A 195 -2.55 -5.52 -5.41
N PRO A 196 -3.09 -6.25 -6.39
CA PRO A 196 -3.51 -5.66 -7.66
C PRO A 196 -4.79 -4.82 -7.50
N PRO A 197 -5.12 -3.98 -8.50
CA PRO A 197 -6.40 -3.28 -8.53
C PRO A 197 -7.56 -4.26 -8.34
N TYR A 198 -8.47 -3.95 -7.41
CA TYR A 198 -9.62 -4.81 -7.13
C TYR A 198 -10.64 -4.77 -8.28
N VAL A 199 -11.30 -5.88 -8.55
CA VAL A 199 -12.25 -6.01 -9.66
C VAL A 199 -13.48 -5.13 -9.46
N ILE A 200 -14.11 -5.18 -8.28
CA ILE A 200 -15.34 -4.44 -8.00
C ILE A 200 -15.05 -2.99 -7.63
N LYS A 201 -14.02 -2.77 -6.82
CA LYS A 201 -13.69 -1.44 -6.29
C LYS A 201 -12.75 -0.66 -7.24
N GLY A 202 -11.97 -1.36 -8.03
CA GLY A 202 -10.91 -0.79 -8.86
C GLY A 202 -11.41 0.22 -9.89
N GLY A 203 -12.48 -0.08 -10.61
CA GLY A 203 -13.03 0.80 -11.65
C GLY A 203 -13.51 2.17 -11.16
N LYS A 204 -13.70 2.35 -9.85
CA LYS A 204 -14.11 3.63 -9.24
C LYS A 204 -12.97 4.37 -8.54
N LEU A 205 -11.91 3.64 -8.17
CA LEU A 205 -10.84 4.17 -7.31
C LEU A 205 -9.55 4.48 -8.07
N TYR A 206 -9.32 3.84 -9.22
CA TYR A 206 -8.04 3.90 -9.92
C TYR A 206 -8.18 4.48 -11.32
N LYS A 207 -7.25 5.35 -11.71
CA LYS A 207 -7.15 5.85 -13.08
C LYS A 207 -6.83 4.75 -14.10
N ASN A 208 -6.19 3.67 -13.65
CA ASN A 208 -5.72 2.54 -14.46
C ASN A 208 -6.40 1.25 -13.97
N ALA A 209 -7.73 1.18 -14.05
CA ALA A 209 -8.45 -0.03 -13.71
C ALA A 209 -8.04 -1.17 -14.66
N PHE A 210 -7.71 -2.33 -14.08
CA PHE A 210 -7.42 -3.54 -14.85
C PHE A 210 -8.66 -4.00 -15.59
N THR A 211 -8.46 -4.42 -16.85
CA THR A 211 -9.44 -5.19 -17.59
C THR A 211 -9.46 -6.65 -17.09
N VAL A 212 -10.48 -7.40 -17.46
CA VAL A 212 -10.53 -8.85 -17.17
C VAL A 212 -9.29 -9.56 -17.72
N GLU A 213 -8.80 -9.12 -18.89
CA GLU A 213 -7.61 -9.71 -19.52
C GLU A 213 -6.33 -9.36 -18.74
N ASP A 214 -6.20 -8.15 -18.22
CA ASP A 214 -5.06 -7.77 -17.37
C ASP A 214 -5.00 -8.63 -16.10
N HIS A 215 -6.15 -8.91 -15.48
CA HIS A 215 -6.22 -9.84 -14.34
C HIS A 215 -5.81 -11.26 -14.72
N ARG A 216 -6.17 -11.74 -15.92
CA ARG A 216 -5.74 -13.07 -16.41
C ARG A 216 -4.24 -13.12 -16.64
N ILE A 217 -3.68 -12.11 -17.31
CA ILE A 217 -2.24 -12.04 -17.60
C ILE A 217 -1.46 -11.98 -16.28
N LEU A 218 -1.88 -11.15 -15.33
CA LEU A 218 -1.24 -11.08 -14.01
C LEU A 218 -1.30 -12.44 -13.30
N ARG A 219 -2.48 -13.09 -13.26
CA ARG A 219 -2.63 -14.42 -12.69
C ARG A 219 -1.67 -15.43 -13.33
N ASP A 220 -1.50 -15.40 -14.65
CA ASP A 220 -0.60 -16.32 -15.35
C ASP A 220 0.87 -16.06 -15.02
N CYS A 221 1.25 -14.80 -14.81
CA CYS A 221 2.57 -14.43 -14.32
C CYS A 221 2.80 -14.91 -12.89
N ILE A 222 1.82 -14.74 -12.01
CA ILE A 222 1.87 -15.20 -10.61
C ILE A 222 1.95 -16.73 -10.57
N ALA A 223 1.18 -17.44 -11.40
CA ALA A 223 1.18 -18.90 -11.47
C ALA A 223 2.55 -19.47 -11.85
N ARG A 224 3.34 -18.75 -12.64
CA ARG A 224 4.71 -19.12 -13.01
C ARG A 224 5.77 -18.68 -12.01
N CYS A 225 5.38 -17.93 -10.99
CA CYS A 225 6.30 -17.46 -9.96
C CYS A 225 6.65 -18.57 -8.97
N HIS A 226 7.91 -18.99 -8.95
CA HIS A 226 8.41 -20.04 -8.03
C HIS A 226 8.76 -19.54 -6.63
N ARG A 227 8.61 -18.24 -6.38
CA ARG A 227 8.82 -17.65 -5.05
C ARG A 227 7.61 -17.86 -4.16
N LYS A 228 7.78 -17.62 -2.88
CA LYS A 228 6.65 -17.61 -1.93
C LYS A 228 5.87 -16.31 -2.13
N TRP A 229 4.56 -16.42 -2.29
CA TRP A 229 3.71 -15.26 -2.51
C TRP A 229 2.32 -15.40 -1.88
N ILE A 230 1.71 -14.24 -1.67
CA ILE A 230 0.29 -14.08 -1.42
C ILE A 230 -0.30 -13.09 -2.42
N VAL A 231 -1.60 -13.24 -2.69
CA VAL A 231 -2.40 -12.28 -3.48
C VAL A 231 -3.65 -11.95 -2.71
N THR A 232 -3.99 -10.67 -2.62
CA THR A 232 -5.24 -10.21 -2.02
C THR A 232 -6.18 -9.63 -3.07
N TYR A 233 -7.48 -9.91 -2.94
CA TYR A 233 -8.52 -9.41 -3.82
C TYR A 233 -9.85 -9.24 -3.10
N ASP A 234 -10.73 -8.40 -3.67
CA ASP A 234 -12.14 -8.40 -3.30
C ASP A 234 -12.84 -9.72 -3.66
N VAL A 235 -13.85 -10.07 -2.90
CA VAL A 235 -14.63 -11.30 -3.11
C VAL A 235 -15.57 -11.12 -4.29
N CYS A 236 -15.26 -11.81 -5.41
CA CYS A 236 -16.14 -11.86 -6.59
C CYS A 236 -15.91 -13.16 -7.40
N ASP A 237 -16.87 -13.47 -8.27
CA ASP A 237 -16.85 -14.71 -9.07
C ASP A 237 -15.62 -14.77 -9.99
N LEU A 238 -15.30 -13.67 -10.68
CA LEU A 238 -14.15 -13.62 -11.57
C LEU A 238 -12.85 -14.00 -10.85
N VAL A 239 -12.60 -13.45 -9.67
CA VAL A 239 -11.41 -13.75 -8.88
C VAL A 239 -11.43 -15.19 -8.39
N SER A 240 -12.59 -15.70 -7.95
CA SER A 240 -12.73 -17.09 -7.53
C SER A 240 -12.42 -18.06 -8.66
N GLU A 241 -12.86 -17.77 -9.88
CA GLU A 241 -12.57 -18.57 -11.08
C GLU A 241 -11.10 -18.49 -11.49
N LEU A 242 -10.54 -17.28 -11.56
CA LEU A 242 -9.15 -17.07 -11.97
C LEU A 242 -8.15 -17.78 -11.07
N TYR A 243 -8.38 -17.77 -9.78
CA TYR A 243 -7.49 -18.32 -8.77
C TYR A 243 -7.97 -19.66 -8.19
N ALA A 244 -8.94 -20.35 -8.84
CA ALA A 244 -9.54 -21.61 -8.36
C ALA A 244 -8.54 -22.72 -8.05
N LYS A 245 -7.37 -22.73 -8.70
CA LYS A 245 -6.33 -23.75 -8.51
C LYS A 245 -5.42 -23.50 -7.30
N PHE A 246 -5.50 -22.32 -6.68
CA PHE A 246 -4.61 -21.96 -5.59
C PHE A 246 -5.31 -22.11 -4.25
N ARG A 247 -4.52 -22.40 -3.22
CA ARG A 247 -5.01 -22.39 -1.85
C ARG A 247 -5.53 -21.00 -1.49
N LYS A 248 -6.71 -20.94 -0.90
CA LYS A 248 -7.35 -19.67 -0.54
C LYS A 248 -7.88 -19.67 0.88
N SER A 249 -7.97 -18.49 1.44
CA SER A 249 -8.70 -18.18 2.67
C SER A 249 -9.47 -16.87 2.48
N THR A 250 -10.34 -16.56 3.43
CA THR A 250 -11.07 -15.30 3.44
C THR A 250 -10.66 -14.50 4.67
N LEU A 251 -10.36 -13.23 4.46
CA LEU A 251 -10.02 -12.28 5.53
C LEU A 251 -11.23 -11.38 5.81
N ASP A 252 -11.60 -11.26 7.08
CA ASP A 252 -12.56 -10.26 7.50
C ASP A 252 -11.84 -8.93 7.77
N ILE A 253 -12.22 -7.89 7.01
CA ILE A 253 -11.64 -6.56 7.15
C ILE A 253 -12.68 -5.64 7.78
N TYR A 254 -12.30 -5.04 8.90
CA TYR A 254 -13.15 -4.09 9.61
C TYR A 254 -12.89 -2.68 9.11
N TYR A 255 -13.88 -2.08 8.42
CA TYR A 255 -13.84 -0.67 8.02
C TYR A 255 -14.49 0.19 9.09
N SER A 256 -13.74 1.12 9.68
CA SER A 256 -14.22 2.01 10.76
C SER A 256 -14.61 3.43 10.30
N ALA A 257 -14.57 3.73 9.01
CA ALA A 257 -14.97 5.04 8.50
C ALA A 257 -16.49 5.11 8.32
N ASN A 258 -17.16 5.91 9.12
CA ASN A 258 -18.60 6.27 9.14
C ASN A 258 -19.64 5.19 9.48
N ASN A 259 -19.39 3.95 9.22
CA ASN A 259 -20.19 2.80 9.72
C ASN A 259 -19.26 1.59 9.79
N VAL A 260 -19.27 0.89 10.89
CA VAL A 260 -18.55 -0.38 11.03
C VAL A 260 -19.13 -1.36 10.00
N ARG A 261 -18.42 -1.57 8.92
CA ARG A 261 -18.76 -2.59 7.93
C ARG A 261 -17.64 -3.62 7.89
N THR A 262 -18.01 -4.86 8.03
CA THR A 262 -17.12 -5.98 7.76
C THR A 262 -17.12 -6.21 6.25
N ALA A 263 -15.98 -6.12 5.61
CA ALA A 263 -15.81 -6.57 4.24
C ALA A 263 -14.96 -7.84 4.25
N LYS A 264 -15.21 -8.72 3.30
CA LYS A 264 -14.42 -9.92 3.09
C LYS A 264 -13.49 -9.71 1.91
N GLU A 265 -12.28 -10.22 2.03
CA GLU A 265 -11.32 -10.26 0.94
C GLU A 265 -10.78 -11.69 0.81
N TYR A 266 -10.53 -12.12 -0.43
CA TYR A 266 -9.80 -13.33 -0.69
C TYR A 266 -8.32 -13.11 -0.47
N ILE A 267 -7.66 -14.10 0.10
CA ILE A 267 -6.21 -14.24 0.10
C ILE A 267 -5.83 -15.58 -0.51
N PHE A 268 -4.98 -15.55 -1.52
CA PHE A 268 -4.46 -16.75 -2.18
C PHE A 268 -2.99 -16.93 -1.85
N PHE A 269 -2.54 -18.17 -1.87
CA PHE A 269 -1.22 -18.55 -1.42
C PHE A 269 -0.50 -19.41 -2.44
N SER A 270 0.82 -19.19 -2.60
CA SER A 270 1.67 -20.11 -3.36
C SER A 270 1.75 -21.48 -2.66
N ASP A 271 1.88 -22.57 -3.45
CA ASP A 271 1.90 -23.93 -2.91
C ASP A 271 3.09 -24.19 -1.99
N ASN A 272 4.22 -23.56 -2.27
CA ASN A 272 5.46 -23.68 -1.48
C ASN A 272 5.48 -22.86 -0.20
N LEU A 273 4.37 -22.19 0.13
CA LEU A 273 4.22 -21.39 1.33
C LEU A 273 3.77 -22.25 2.50
N VAL A 274 4.52 -22.23 3.59
CA VAL A 274 4.08 -22.84 4.85
C VAL A 274 3.10 -21.92 5.51
N LEU A 275 1.89 -22.40 5.74
CA LEU A 275 0.83 -21.63 6.40
C LEU A 275 0.76 -22.01 7.88
N PRO A 276 0.47 -21.06 8.77
CA PRO A 276 0.20 -21.36 10.18
C PRO A 276 -1.05 -22.23 10.33
N ASP A 277 -1.08 -23.08 11.35
CA ASP A 277 -2.18 -24.02 11.63
C ASP A 277 -3.54 -23.35 11.85
N ASN A 278 -3.55 -22.07 12.22
CA ASN A 278 -4.76 -21.28 12.46
C ASN A 278 -5.36 -20.62 11.20
N ILE A 279 -4.79 -20.86 10.03
CA ILE A 279 -5.39 -20.42 8.77
C ILE A 279 -6.40 -21.45 8.32
N ASN A 280 -7.67 -21.07 8.34
CA ASN A 280 -8.73 -21.85 7.74
C ASN A 280 -8.66 -21.68 6.22
N LEU A 281 -8.20 -22.71 5.53
CA LEU A 281 -8.32 -22.79 4.07
C LEU A 281 -9.80 -23.04 3.73
N THR A 282 -10.30 -22.28 2.77
CA THR A 282 -11.63 -22.53 2.22
C THR A 282 -11.51 -23.72 1.26
N GLU A 283 -12.26 -24.78 1.48
CA GLU A 283 -12.36 -25.90 0.54
C GLU A 283 -12.93 -25.43 -0.81
N HIS A 284 -12.49 -26.05 -1.89
CA HIS A 284 -12.91 -25.72 -3.26
C HIS A 284 -14.32 -26.17 -3.55
#